data_2e47b7553aabb3db838bde4cf691f8a5
#
_entry.id   2e47b7553aabb3db838bde4cf691f8a5
#
_cell.length_a   1.000
_cell.length_b   1.000
_cell.length_c   1.000
_cell.angle_alpha   90.00
_cell.angle_beta   90.00
_cell.angle_gamma   90.00
#
_symmetry.space_group_name_H-M   'P 1'
#
loop_
_entity.id
_entity.type
_entity.pdbx_description
1 polymer ?
#
loop_
_entity_poly.entity_id
_entity_poly.type
_entity_poly.pdbx_seq_one_letter_code
_entity_poly.pdbx_strand_id
1 'polypeptide(L)'
;MKKIETFLITFIFSIIFCGNVFAGTGAATEYKITIYKIKLCDSTSTASVCNGAVTIYNGNSGRIDIANTTAGSAAASLGNASAAKFGTSYTYMEITMRRAFQVKGSADDDAGNTCHTSASAVG
;
A
#
# COMPACT_ATOMS: atom_id res chain seq x y z
N MET A 1 12.51 -49.09 -24.92
CA MET A 1 11.62 -48.10 -25.57
C MET A 1 10.31 -47.89 -24.81
N LYS A 2 9.58 -48.90 -24.39
CA LYS A 2 8.30 -48.72 -23.65
C LYS A 2 8.37 -47.89 -22.36
N LYS A 3 9.46 -47.96 -21.59
CA LYS A 3 9.62 -47.20 -20.33
C LYS A 3 9.84 -45.71 -20.55
N ILE A 4 10.42 -45.31 -21.66
CA ILE A 4 10.65 -43.88 -22.00
C ILE A 4 9.36 -43.20 -22.41
N GLU A 5 8.52 -43.90 -23.18
CA GLU A 5 7.22 -43.37 -23.60
C GLU A 5 6.28 -43.16 -22.42
N THR A 6 6.27 -44.07 -21.43
CA THR A 6 5.44 -43.93 -20.25
C THR A 6 5.90 -42.74 -19.39
N PHE A 7 7.23 -42.52 -19.29
CA PHE A 7 7.79 -41.39 -18.51
C PHE A 7 7.48 -40.05 -19.21
N LEU A 8 7.55 -40.00 -20.52
CA LEU A 8 7.25 -38.79 -21.30
C LEU A 8 5.77 -38.39 -21.18
N ILE A 9 4.86 -39.37 -21.26
CA ILE A 9 3.41 -39.13 -21.13
C ILE A 9 3.06 -38.64 -19.72
N THR A 10 3.69 -39.17 -18.66
CA THR A 10 3.46 -38.73 -17.29
C THR A 10 3.98 -37.32 -17.07
N PHE A 11 5.11 -36.95 -17.67
CA PHE A 11 5.67 -35.60 -17.57
C PHE A 11 4.82 -34.54 -18.30
N ILE A 12 4.29 -34.87 -19.48
CA ILE A 12 3.41 -34.00 -20.25
C ILE A 12 2.07 -33.79 -19.52
N PHE A 13 1.54 -34.83 -18.87
CA PHE A 13 0.29 -34.72 -18.12
C PHE A 13 0.41 -33.83 -16.87
N SER A 14 1.59 -33.75 -16.24
CA SER A 14 1.86 -32.87 -15.10
C SER A 14 1.91 -31.38 -15.48
N ILE A 15 2.24 -31.04 -16.72
CA ILE A 15 2.33 -29.62 -17.17
C ILE A 15 0.94 -29.04 -17.47
N ILE A 16 -0.05 -29.88 -17.76
CA ILE A 16 -1.42 -29.43 -18.10
C ILE A 16 -2.22 -28.99 -16.86
N PHE A 17 -1.76 -29.37 -15.66
CA PHE A 17 -2.40 -28.99 -14.38
C PHE A 17 -1.86 -27.70 -13.74
N CYS A 18 -1.01 -26.93 -14.41
CA CYS A 18 -0.78 -25.53 -14.01
C CYS A 18 -2.05 -24.72 -14.32
N GLY A 19 -3.06 -24.87 -13.46
CA GLY A 19 -4.26 -24.05 -13.52
C GLY A 19 -3.84 -22.58 -13.47
N ASN A 20 -4.39 -21.79 -14.37
CA ASN A 20 -4.24 -20.34 -14.32
C ASN A 20 -4.74 -19.84 -12.97
N VAL A 21 -3.81 -19.42 -12.12
CA VAL A 21 -4.16 -18.70 -10.89
C VAL A 21 -4.53 -17.29 -11.35
N PHE A 22 -5.80 -17.06 -11.63
CA PHE A 22 -6.31 -15.72 -11.86
C PHE A 22 -6.42 -15.04 -10.50
N ALA A 23 -5.69 -13.95 -10.32
CA ALA A 23 -5.89 -13.07 -9.16
C ALA A 23 -7.13 -12.24 -9.42
N GLY A 24 -8.19 -12.45 -8.64
CA GLY A 24 -9.39 -11.64 -8.70
C GLY A 24 -9.07 -10.16 -8.43
N THR A 25 -9.82 -9.27 -9.05
CA THR A 25 -9.71 -7.83 -8.80
C THR A 25 -10.62 -7.42 -7.65
N GLY A 26 -10.10 -6.63 -6.72
CA GLY A 26 -10.85 -6.13 -5.58
C GLY A 26 -10.65 -4.64 -5.37
N ALA A 27 -11.64 -3.98 -4.77
CA ALA A 27 -11.56 -2.59 -4.41
C ALA A 27 -11.62 -2.44 -2.88
N ALA A 28 -10.72 -1.62 -2.32
CA ALA A 28 -10.81 -1.22 -0.93
C ALA A 28 -11.89 -0.15 -0.78
N THR A 29 -12.86 -0.38 0.10
CA THR A 29 -13.87 0.61 0.48
C THR A 29 -13.44 1.47 1.67
N GLU A 30 -12.50 0.97 2.48
CA GLU A 30 -11.82 1.73 3.53
C GLU A 30 -10.34 1.36 3.52
N TYR A 31 -9.47 2.36 3.64
CA TYR A 31 -8.04 2.18 3.87
C TYR A 31 -7.57 3.23 4.88
N LYS A 32 -7.52 2.82 6.15
CA LYS A 32 -7.24 3.74 7.27
C LYS A 32 -5.81 3.62 7.74
N ILE A 33 -5.12 4.75 7.76
CA ILE A 33 -3.76 4.91 8.26
C ILE A 33 -3.73 5.87 9.45
N THR A 34 -2.66 5.81 10.25
CA THR A 34 -2.39 6.80 11.31
C THR A 34 -1.00 7.37 11.11
N ILE A 35 -0.90 8.68 11.04
CA ILE A 35 0.35 9.43 10.84
C ILE A 35 0.77 10.04 12.17
N TYR A 36 2.06 9.91 12.50
CA TYR A 36 2.65 10.49 13.71
C TYR A 36 3.54 11.69 13.43
N LYS A 37 4.24 11.70 12.30
CA LYS A 37 5.17 12.78 11.98
C LYS A 37 5.28 12.97 10.48
N ILE A 38 5.41 14.23 10.06
CA ILE A 38 5.74 14.59 8.67
C ILE A 38 6.88 15.59 8.73
N LYS A 39 7.96 15.31 7.99
CA LYS A 39 9.10 16.21 7.80
C LYS A 39 9.26 16.52 6.32
N LEU A 40 9.67 17.75 6.03
CA LEU A 40 10.20 18.13 4.72
C LEU A 40 11.72 18.02 4.78
N CYS A 41 12.32 17.48 3.73
CA CYS A 41 13.76 17.27 3.61
C CYS A 41 14.27 18.10 2.43
N ASP A 42 15.40 18.77 2.61
CA ASP A 42 15.94 19.70 1.60
C ASP A 42 16.50 18.98 0.35
N SER A 43 16.96 19.76 -0.62
CA SER A 43 17.48 19.27 -1.89
C SER A 43 18.77 18.45 -1.80
N THR A 44 19.42 18.41 -0.63
CA THR A 44 20.62 17.59 -0.40
C THR A 44 20.27 16.19 0.12
N SER A 45 18.96 15.91 0.31
CA SER A 45 18.45 14.64 0.80
C SER A 45 18.48 13.57 -0.29
N THR A 46 18.42 12.33 0.15
CA THR A 46 18.27 11.14 -0.71
C THR A 46 17.05 10.33 -0.25
N ALA A 47 16.69 9.29 -0.98
CA ALA A 47 15.60 8.39 -0.58
C ALA A 47 15.81 7.73 0.81
N SER A 48 17.06 7.67 1.29
CA SER A 48 17.42 7.02 2.56
C SER A 48 17.84 8.02 3.65
N VAL A 49 18.11 9.26 3.31
CA VAL A 49 18.66 10.26 4.25
C VAL A 49 17.93 11.58 4.08
N CYS A 50 17.29 12.04 5.15
CA CYS A 50 16.59 13.32 5.21
C CYS A 50 17.51 14.39 5.82
N ASN A 51 18.09 15.27 4.97
CA ASN A 51 18.90 16.40 5.39
C ASN A 51 18.06 17.67 5.48
N GLY A 52 18.53 18.66 6.27
CA GLY A 52 17.86 19.94 6.45
C GLY A 52 16.38 19.80 6.89
N ALA A 53 16.09 18.77 7.66
CA ALA A 53 14.73 18.38 8.00
C ALA A 53 13.97 19.47 8.75
N VAL A 54 12.76 19.78 8.27
CA VAL A 54 11.80 20.63 8.98
C VAL A 54 10.55 19.80 9.27
N THR A 55 10.21 19.69 10.57
CA THR A 55 8.99 19.00 10.98
C THR A 55 7.79 19.90 10.79
N ILE A 56 6.86 19.50 9.90
CA ILE A 56 5.62 20.23 9.66
C ILE A 56 4.42 19.65 10.42
N TYR A 57 4.53 18.38 10.83
CA TYR A 57 3.53 17.72 11.68
C TYR A 57 4.22 16.81 12.68
N ASN A 58 3.75 16.85 13.94
CA ASN A 58 4.19 15.95 15.00
C ASN A 58 3.04 15.74 15.98
N GLY A 59 2.42 14.56 15.95
CA GLY A 59 1.25 14.24 16.76
C GLY A 59 0.62 12.92 16.34
N ASN A 60 -0.59 12.66 16.81
CA ASN A 60 -1.38 11.52 16.40
C ASN A 60 -2.54 12.03 15.53
N SER A 61 -2.53 11.70 14.24
CA SER A 61 -3.57 12.12 13.31
C SER A 61 -4.93 11.47 13.57
N GLY A 62 -4.99 10.45 14.44
CA GLY A 62 -6.11 9.53 14.42
C GLY A 62 -6.10 8.69 13.13
N ARG A 63 -7.19 7.98 12.89
CA ARG A 63 -7.35 7.16 11.69
C ARG A 63 -7.86 8.01 10.53
N ILE A 64 -7.10 8.09 9.47
CA ILE A 64 -7.43 8.82 8.24
C ILE A 64 -7.78 7.77 7.18
N ASP A 65 -8.98 7.85 6.62
CA ASP A 65 -9.42 6.99 5.52
C ASP A 65 -9.02 7.62 4.18
N ILE A 66 -8.10 6.96 3.47
CA ILE A 66 -7.60 7.42 2.18
C ILE A 66 -8.32 6.78 0.99
N ALA A 67 -9.08 5.69 1.19
CA ALA A 67 -9.82 5.03 0.11
C ALA A 67 -11.03 5.86 -0.33
N ASN A 68 -11.66 6.59 0.60
CA ASN A 68 -12.84 7.42 0.33
C ASN A 68 -12.49 8.84 -0.13
N THR A 69 -11.21 9.12 -0.39
CA THR A 69 -10.79 10.45 -0.82
C THR A 69 -11.01 10.62 -2.33
N THR A 70 -11.74 11.65 -2.72
CA THR A 70 -11.89 12.02 -4.13
C THR A 70 -10.53 12.41 -4.71
N ALA A 71 -10.25 11.99 -5.94
CA ALA A 71 -9.01 12.37 -6.63
C ALA A 71 -8.81 13.89 -6.63
N GLY A 72 -7.64 14.35 -6.21
CA GLY A 72 -7.30 15.76 -6.07
C GLY A 72 -7.75 16.42 -4.76
N SER A 73 -8.51 15.71 -3.91
CA SER A 73 -8.89 16.21 -2.58
C SER A 73 -7.94 15.72 -1.50
N ALA A 74 -7.80 16.49 -0.41
CA ALA A 74 -7.00 16.07 0.73
C ALA A 74 -7.79 15.10 1.61
N ALA A 75 -7.21 13.92 1.92
CA ALA A 75 -7.79 12.96 2.87
C ALA A 75 -7.82 13.50 4.31
N ALA A 76 -6.88 14.37 4.64
CA ALA A 76 -6.84 15.11 5.90
C ALA A 76 -5.96 16.37 5.74
N SER A 77 -6.20 17.37 6.57
CA SER A 77 -5.33 18.53 6.70
C SER A 77 -4.37 18.29 7.87
N LEU A 78 -3.13 17.95 7.54
CA LEU A 78 -2.09 17.70 8.54
C LEU A 78 -0.92 18.65 8.33
N GLY A 79 -0.46 19.19 9.45
CA GLY A 79 0.76 19.96 9.49
C GLY A 79 0.61 21.46 9.28
N ASN A 80 1.71 22.14 9.51
CA ASN A 80 1.84 23.59 9.38
C ASN A 80 2.94 23.90 8.35
N ALA A 81 2.52 24.26 7.14
CA ALA A 81 3.45 24.60 6.06
C ALA A 81 4.29 25.86 6.38
N SER A 82 3.85 26.73 7.30
CA SER A 82 4.61 27.91 7.70
C SER A 82 5.91 27.60 8.47
N ALA A 83 6.07 26.34 8.91
CA ALA A 83 7.34 25.86 9.49
C ALA A 83 8.45 25.72 8.43
N ALA A 84 8.09 25.63 7.14
CA ALA A 84 9.04 25.56 6.04
C ALA A 84 9.79 26.89 5.89
N LYS A 85 11.11 26.81 5.72
CA LYS A 85 11.95 28.01 5.58
C LYS A 85 11.83 28.62 4.18
N PHE A 86 11.63 29.93 4.10
CA PHE A 86 11.66 30.66 2.85
C PHE A 86 13.02 30.48 2.15
N GLY A 87 12.99 30.35 0.82
CA GLY A 87 14.18 30.21 0.00
C GLY A 87 14.86 28.83 0.06
N THR A 88 14.29 27.87 0.80
CA THR A 88 14.77 26.49 0.84
C THR A 88 13.92 25.62 -0.10
N SER A 89 14.59 24.87 -0.97
CA SER A 89 13.93 23.86 -1.82
C SER A 89 13.85 22.53 -1.06
N TYR A 90 12.64 21.99 -0.94
CA TYR A 90 12.40 20.68 -0.34
C TYR A 90 12.05 19.69 -1.44
N THR A 91 12.77 18.58 -1.52
CA THR A 91 12.63 17.59 -2.60
C THR A 91 12.08 16.26 -2.12
N TYR A 92 12.15 15.97 -0.81
CA TYR A 92 11.63 14.76 -0.21
C TYR A 92 10.74 15.07 0.97
N MET A 93 9.86 14.12 1.26
CA MET A 93 9.02 14.10 2.46
C MET A 93 9.24 12.79 3.20
N GLU A 94 9.53 12.88 4.51
CA GLU A 94 9.61 11.73 5.41
C GLU A 94 8.32 11.66 6.23
N ILE A 95 7.61 10.55 6.14
CA ILE A 95 6.36 10.31 6.87
C ILE A 95 6.57 9.15 7.84
N THR A 96 6.33 9.39 9.13
CA THR A 96 6.27 8.34 10.16
C THR A 96 4.82 7.97 10.40
N MET A 97 4.48 6.71 10.15
CA MET A 97 3.11 6.21 10.32
C MET A 97 3.09 4.94 11.19
N ARG A 98 1.92 4.60 11.69
CA ARG A 98 1.70 3.34 12.39
C ARG A 98 1.86 2.18 11.41
N ARG A 99 2.51 1.10 11.83
CA ARG A 99 2.67 -0.11 11.00
C ARG A 99 1.34 -0.85 10.76
N ALA A 100 0.43 -0.79 11.73
CA ALA A 100 -0.90 -1.37 11.58
C ALA A 100 -1.82 -0.39 10.86
N PHE A 101 -2.45 -0.84 9.80
CA PHE A 101 -3.48 -0.13 9.06
C PHE A 101 -4.73 -1.01 8.95
N GLN A 102 -5.86 -0.40 8.67
CA GLN A 102 -7.12 -1.11 8.47
C GLN A 102 -7.53 -1.03 7.01
N VAL A 103 -7.85 -2.19 6.45
CA VAL A 103 -8.39 -2.30 5.09
C VAL A 103 -9.75 -2.98 5.17
N LYS A 104 -10.74 -2.42 4.49
CA LYS A 104 -12.03 -3.03 4.23
C LYS A 104 -12.28 -3.03 2.74
N GLY A 105 -12.73 -4.14 2.23
CA GLY A 105 -13.01 -4.27 0.81
C GLY A 105 -13.58 -5.63 0.48
N SER A 106 -13.83 -5.82 -0.80
CA SER A 106 -14.22 -7.10 -1.37
C SER A 106 -13.43 -7.37 -2.63
N ALA A 107 -13.24 -8.63 -2.92
CA ALA A 107 -12.66 -9.10 -4.18
C ALA A 107 -13.53 -10.24 -4.71
N ASP A 108 -13.78 -10.23 -6.01
CA ASP A 108 -14.48 -11.31 -6.67
C ASP A 108 -13.45 -12.33 -7.17
N ASP A 109 -13.77 -13.62 -7.00
CA ASP A 109 -13.04 -14.70 -7.62
C ASP A 109 -13.63 -15.01 -9.03
N ASP A 110 -12.86 -15.74 -9.84
CA ASP A 110 -13.30 -16.10 -11.20
C ASP A 110 -14.46 -17.11 -11.21
N ALA A 111 -14.83 -17.65 -10.06
CA ALA A 111 -15.97 -18.57 -9.90
C ALA A 111 -17.27 -17.82 -9.57
N GLY A 112 -17.23 -16.50 -9.47
CA GLY A 112 -18.38 -15.64 -9.18
C GLY A 112 -18.70 -15.53 -7.69
N ASN A 113 -17.74 -15.87 -6.80
CA ASN A 113 -17.92 -15.63 -5.37
C ASN A 113 -17.24 -14.31 -4.96
N THR A 114 -17.90 -13.56 -4.10
CA THR A 114 -17.34 -12.34 -3.50
C THR A 114 -16.75 -12.63 -2.13
N CYS A 115 -15.46 -12.41 -1.96
CA CYS A 115 -14.75 -12.50 -0.69
C CYS A 115 -14.71 -11.13 -0.02
N HIS A 116 -15.06 -11.05 1.24
CA HIS A 116 -15.01 -9.81 2.03
C HIS A 116 -13.92 -9.88 3.10
N THR A 117 -13.30 -8.74 3.41
CA THR A 117 -12.44 -8.67 4.59
C THR A 117 -13.26 -8.91 5.85
N SER A 118 -12.78 -9.80 6.74
CA SER A 118 -13.43 -10.02 8.04
C SER A 118 -13.06 -8.92 9.04
N ALA A 119 -13.94 -8.66 10.01
CA ALA A 119 -13.70 -7.67 11.07
C ALA A 119 -12.48 -8.00 11.96
N SER A 120 -11.99 -9.24 11.90
CA SER A 120 -10.87 -9.75 12.71
C SER A 120 -9.52 -9.70 11.99
N ALA A 121 -9.47 -9.34 10.72
CA ALA A 121 -8.21 -9.23 9.98
C ALA A 121 -7.48 -7.95 10.42
N VAL A 122 -6.52 -8.12 11.31
CA VAL A 122 -5.53 -7.11 11.69
C VAL A 122 -4.25 -7.47 10.95
N GLY A 123 -3.88 -6.65 9.95
CA GLY A 123 -2.61 -6.76 9.24
C GLY A 123 -1.44 -6.25 10.08
#